data_3ea740fd563b70239bb9aab5676c5e69
#
_entry.id   3ea740fd563b70239bb9aab5676c5e69
#
_cell.length_a   1.000
_cell.length_b   1.000
_cell.length_c   1.000
_cell.angle_alpha   90.00
_cell.angle_beta   90.00
_cell.angle_gamma   90.00
#
_symmetry.space_group_name_H-M   'P 1'
#
loop_
_entity.id
_entity.type
_entity.pdbx_description
1 polymer ?
#
loop_
_entity_poly.entity_id
_entity_poly.type
_entity_poly.pdbx_seq_one_letter_code
_entity_poly.pdbx_strand_id
1 'polypeptide(L)'
;VSGPRPHWSRQHLATLVAVPALGVSLFLAGGLGLAPGEAARPAHAPAGPPVPRAAARATDLATLQARVRDTPRDPEALGALGLAYVQKARTSGDPSYYPKAEAVLRRSLAAEKTDNFTAMGGMAALEAARHRFADGLGWARRAVAANPWNATLYGTLADAYTQLGRYAEASDAVQRMVDLKPGTPSFSRASYAAELRGDTAAARGAMRRALDAANGPDDTSFARYYLSELAFGSGDAETALSEAEAGLRATPGAPSLLQARARARAALGRGQAATEDLSKAVQALPLPEYLVQLGELYGSLGQHREAERQFAVFRAEQRLFAANGVALDSDAALFEADHGDPRRALTLARAGLRGRPFLDSHDALAWALHKNGRDREALTEADRALALGTRNALFTYHRAMILKSLGDKAAARTGLRTALATNPHFSPLHAPLARAALKELDQRGDGAGAPVGA
;
A
#
# COMPACT_ATOMS: atom_id res chain seq x y z
N VAL A 1 -26.40 42.68 -28.00
CA VAL A 1 -25.50 41.76 -28.71
C VAL A 1 -25.15 40.67 -27.71
N SER A 2 -25.87 39.55 -27.86
CA SER A 2 -25.76 38.40 -26.97
C SER A 2 -24.69 37.46 -27.56
N GLY A 3 -23.60 37.21 -26.82
CA GLY A 3 -22.60 36.19 -27.16
C GLY A 3 -23.02 34.78 -26.70
N PRO A 4 -22.63 33.73 -27.40
CA PRO A 4 -23.09 32.38 -27.10
C PRO A 4 -22.41 31.78 -25.85
N ARG A 5 -23.22 31.19 -24.98
CA ARG A 5 -22.76 30.38 -23.82
C ARG A 5 -22.22 29.05 -24.32
N PRO A 6 -21.07 28.53 -23.83
CA PRO A 6 -20.60 27.20 -24.21
C PRO A 6 -21.46 26.12 -23.57
N HIS A 7 -22.07 25.29 -24.38
CA HIS A 7 -22.74 24.05 -23.97
C HIS A 7 -21.68 23.02 -23.57
N TRP A 8 -21.48 22.81 -22.29
CA TRP A 8 -20.74 21.65 -21.77
C TRP A 8 -21.66 20.43 -21.84
N SER A 9 -21.33 19.50 -22.72
CA SER A 9 -22.05 18.23 -22.83
C SER A 9 -21.83 17.39 -21.56
N ARG A 10 -22.93 16.81 -21.04
CA ARG A 10 -23.00 15.99 -19.82
C ARG A 10 -22.32 14.61 -19.93
N GLN A 11 -21.42 14.39 -20.87
CA GLN A 11 -20.85 13.07 -21.15
C GLN A 11 -19.43 12.80 -20.61
N HIS A 12 -18.82 13.74 -19.86
CA HIS A 12 -17.47 13.55 -19.31
C HIS A 12 -17.37 13.62 -17.77
N LEU A 13 -18.43 13.24 -17.07
CA LEU A 13 -18.47 13.27 -15.60
C LEU A 13 -18.49 11.86 -14.95
N ALA A 14 -17.95 10.86 -15.64
CA ALA A 14 -17.94 9.49 -15.12
C ALA A 14 -16.58 8.82 -15.34
N THR A 15 -15.53 9.33 -14.70
CA THR A 15 -14.31 8.53 -14.39
C THR A 15 -13.39 9.34 -13.48
N LEU A 16 -13.69 9.36 -12.21
CA LEU A 16 -12.76 9.84 -11.18
C LEU A 16 -12.88 8.90 -9.99
N VAL A 17 -11.93 8.01 -9.90
CA VAL A 17 -11.90 7.12 -8.76
C VAL A 17 -10.51 6.63 -8.40
N ALA A 18 -10.26 6.62 -7.16
CA ALA A 18 -8.99 6.45 -6.50
C ALA A 18 -8.88 5.26 -5.59
N VAL A 19 -7.73 4.94 -5.11
CA VAL A 19 -7.47 4.08 -3.97
C VAL A 19 -6.09 3.99 -3.39
N PRO A 20 -5.74 3.17 -2.41
CA PRO A 20 -5.40 3.50 -1.05
C PRO A 20 -3.92 3.36 -0.67
N ALA A 21 -3.64 3.63 0.60
CA ALA A 21 -2.39 3.59 1.33
C ALA A 21 -1.45 2.39 1.09
N LEU A 22 -0.16 2.68 1.03
CA LEU A 22 0.97 1.79 0.72
C LEU A 22 1.03 0.45 1.49
N GLY A 23 0.46 0.34 2.67
CA GLY A 23 0.51 -0.90 3.45
C GLY A 23 -0.61 -1.91 3.15
N VAL A 24 -1.74 -1.47 2.58
CA VAL A 24 -2.90 -2.34 2.29
C VAL A 24 -2.89 -2.85 0.85
N SER A 25 -2.31 -2.10 -0.07
CA SER A 25 -2.21 -2.46 -1.48
C SER A 25 -1.39 -3.73 -1.72
N LEU A 26 -0.39 -4.00 -0.85
CA LEU A 26 0.52 -5.12 -0.99
C LEU A 26 -0.19 -6.47 -1.01
N PHE A 27 -1.19 -6.65 -0.14
CA PHE A 27 -1.72 -7.98 0.16
C PHE A 27 -3.05 -8.29 -0.50
N LEU A 28 -3.74 -7.26 -0.91
CA LEU A 28 -5.02 -7.45 -1.56
C LEU A 28 -4.90 -7.60 -3.10
N ALA A 29 -3.74 -7.26 -3.71
CA ALA A 29 -3.50 -7.45 -5.15
C ALA A 29 -3.17 -8.90 -5.51
N GLY A 30 -2.51 -9.65 -4.59
CA GLY A 30 -2.29 -11.09 -4.77
C GLY A 30 -3.56 -11.88 -4.57
N GLY A 31 -4.33 -12.02 -5.63
CA GLY A 31 -5.42 -12.98 -5.84
C GLY A 31 -6.20 -13.43 -4.60
N LEU A 32 -7.31 -12.76 -4.28
CA LEU A 32 -8.44 -13.43 -3.65
C LEU A 32 -9.05 -14.39 -4.69
N GLY A 33 -8.29 -15.40 -5.09
CA GLY A 33 -8.78 -16.55 -5.81
C GLY A 33 -9.60 -17.41 -4.86
N LEU A 34 -10.78 -16.96 -4.47
CA LEU A 34 -11.80 -17.82 -3.91
C LEU A 34 -12.45 -18.54 -5.10
N ALA A 35 -11.77 -19.56 -5.62
CA ALA A 35 -12.45 -20.58 -6.42
C ALA A 35 -13.34 -21.38 -5.47
N PRO A 36 -14.61 -21.61 -5.82
CA PRO A 36 -15.46 -22.52 -5.05
C PRO A 36 -14.84 -23.92 -5.08
N GLY A 37 -14.57 -24.47 -3.89
CA GLY A 37 -14.45 -25.88 -3.64
C GLY A 37 -13.46 -26.69 -4.49
N GLU A 38 -12.15 -26.63 -4.20
CA GLU A 38 -11.29 -27.81 -4.36
C GLU A 38 -11.03 -28.41 -2.98
N ALA A 39 -11.87 -29.39 -2.65
CA ALA A 39 -11.52 -30.37 -1.65
C ALA A 39 -10.26 -31.10 -2.13
N ALA A 40 -9.24 -31.20 -1.28
CA ALA A 40 -8.02 -31.93 -1.54
C ALA A 40 -8.34 -33.34 -2.04
N ARG A 41 -8.08 -33.63 -3.31
CA ARG A 41 -8.06 -35.00 -3.83
C ARG A 41 -6.73 -35.66 -3.45
N PRO A 42 -6.76 -36.88 -2.95
CA PRO A 42 -5.54 -37.63 -2.73
C PRO A 42 -4.82 -37.87 -4.06
N ALA A 43 -3.49 -37.77 -4.05
CA ALA A 43 -2.64 -38.08 -5.18
C ALA A 43 -2.82 -39.56 -5.57
N HIS A 44 -3.23 -39.81 -6.80
CA HIS A 44 -3.36 -41.02 -7.60
C HIS A 44 -4.79 -41.25 -8.07
N ALA A 45 -5.14 -40.54 -9.17
CA ALA A 45 -6.16 -40.98 -10.09
C ALA A 45 -5.68 -40.69 -11.52
N PRO A 46 -5.95 -41.58 -12.50
CA PRO A 46 -5.46 -41.45 -13.88
C PRO A 46 -6.07 -40.20 -14.53
N ALA A 47 -5.28 -39.56 -15.41
CA ALA A 47 -5.64 -38.38 -16.15
C ALA A 47 -6.92 -38.56 -16.97
N GLY A 48 -8.01 -37.92 -16.58
CA GLY A 48 -9.20 -37.76 -17.40
C GLY A 48 -8.97 -36.73 -18.53
N PRO A 49 -9.83 -36.71 -19.55
CA PRO A 49 -9.67 -35.80 -20.68
C PRO A 49 -9.59 -34.33 -20.26
N PRO A 50 -8.85 -33.48 -20.99
CA PRO A 50 -8.62 -32.10 -20.60
C PRO A 50 -9.95 -31.34 -20.55
N VAL A 51 -10.31 -30.86 -19.36
CA VAL A 51 -11.43 -29.95 -19.18
C VAL A 51 -11.05 -28.62 -19.86
N PRO A 52 -11.94 -28.01 -20.67
CA PRO A 52 -11.63 -26.73 -21.32
C PRO A 52 -11.23 -25.65 -20.31
N ARG A 53 -10.14 -24.95 -20.58
CA ARG A 53 -9.58 -23.82 -19.77
C ARG A 53 -10.51 -22.62 -19.58
N ALA A 54 -11.82 -22.77 -19.84
CA ALA A 54 -12.82 -21.71 -19.69
C ALA A 54 -13.33 -21.50 -18.26
N ALA A 55 -13.00 -22.39 -17.29
CA ALA A 55 -13.55 -22.36 -15.93
C ALA A 55 -12.73 -21.54 -14.92
N ALA A 56 -11.63 -20.93 -15.30
CA ALA A 56 -10.76 -20.14 -14.40
C ALA A 56 -10.78 -18.64 -14.69
N ARG A 57 -11.76 -18.13 -15.44
CA ARG A 57 -12.00 -16.69 -15.50
C ARG A 57 -12.70 -16.27 -14.22
N ALA A 58 -12.14 -15.26 -13.51
CA ALA A 58 -12.84 -14.55 -12.47
C ALA A 58 -14.28 -14.33 -12.95
N THR A 59 -15.26 -14.87 -12.22
CA THR A 59 -16.65 -14.80 -12.63
C THR A 59 -17.00 -13.33 -12.76
N ASP A 60 -17.30 -12.86 -13.97
CA ASP A 60 -17.57 -11.46 -14.24
C ASP A 60 -18.64 -10.92 -13.29
N LEU A 61 -18.48 -9.68 -12.84
CA LEU A 61 -19.38 -9.03 -11.89
C LEU A 61 -20.84 -9.13 -12.37
N ALA A 62 -21.08 -8.99 -13.69
CA ALA A 62 -22.42 -9.13 -14.27
C ALA A 62 -22.99 -10.54 -14.12
N THR A 63 -22.17 -11.58 -14.26
CA THR A 63 -22.56 -12.98 -14.03
C THR A 63 -22.92 -13.23 -12.57
N LEU A 64 -22.13 -12.71 -11.60
CA LEU A 64 -22.46 -12.81 -10.19
C LEU A 64 -23.74 -12.07 -9.83
N GLN A 65 -23.94 -10.89 -10.42
CA GLN A 65 -25.19 -10.13 -10.26
C GLN A 65 -26.39 -10.88 -10.84
N ALA A 66 -26.25 -11.56 -11.99
CA ALA A 66 -27.29 -12.40 -12.56
C ALA A 66 -27.62 -13.58 -11.63
N ARG A 67 -26.60 -14.34 -11.19
CA ARG A 67 -26.77 -15.46 -10.24
C ARG A 67 -27.52 -15.03 -8.97
N VAL A 68 -27.18 -13.87 -8.39
CA VAL A 68 -27.90 -13.34 -7.21
C VAL A 68 -29.32 -12.89 -7.53
N ARG A 69 -29.63 -12.46 -8.76
CA ARG A 69 -31.03 -12.20 -9.17
C ARG A 69 -31.85 -13.48 -9.26
N ASP A 70 -31.23 -14.54 -9.83
CA ASP A 70 -31.90 -15.83 -10.03
C ASP A 70 -32.04 -16.60 -8.72
N THR A 71 -31.05 -16.48 -7.82
CA THR A 71 -31.06 -17.15 -6.49
C THR A 71 -30.79 -16.14 -5.37
N PRO A 72 -31.77 -15.29 -4.99
CA PRO A 72 -31.58 -14.14 -4.11
C PRO A 72 -31.16 -14.47 -2.66
N ARG A 73 -31.29 -15.73 -2.24
CA ARG A 73 -30.98 -16.24 -0.89
C ARG A 73 -29.80 -17.22 -0.87
N ASP A 74 -29.13 -17.47 -2.01
CA ASP A 74 -27.95 -18.32 -2.08
C ASP A 74 -26.79 -17.64 -1.34
N PRO A 75 -26.32 -18.16 -0.18
CA PRO A 75 -25.27 -17.53 0.62
C PRO A 75 -23.93 -17.49 -0.11
N GLU A 76 -23.64 -18.52 -0.92
CA GLU A 76 -22.41 -18.58 -1.69
C GLU A 76 -22.37 -17.51 -2.79
N ALA A 77 -23.44 -17.38 -3.57
CA ALA A 77 -23.57 -16.36 -4.61
C ALA A 77 -23.48 -14.94 -4.04
N LEU A 78 -24.15 -14.70 -2.90
CA LEU A 78 -24.09 -13.42 -2.19
C LEU A 78 -22.67 -13.13 -1.66
N GLY A 79 -22.00 -14.11 -1.06
CA GLY A 79 -20.62 -13.98 -0.57
C GLY A 79 -19.64 -13.66 -1.70
N ALA A 80 -19.74 -14.40 -2.82
CA ALA A 80 -18.92 -14.16 -4.01
C ALA A 80 -19.14 -12.77 -4.62
N LEU A 81 -20.40 -12.32 -4.73
CA LEU A 81 -20.74 -10.99 -5.23
C LEU A 81 -20.19 -9.88 -4.31
N GLY A 82 -20.23 -10.08 -2.98
CA GLY A 82 -19.66 -9.15 -2.02
C GLY A 82 -18.16 -8.97 -2.19
N LEU A 83 -17.44 -10.08 -2.33
CA LEU A 83 -16.00 -10.06 -2.63
C LEU A 83 -15.68 -9.39 -3.97
N ALA A 84 -16.49 -9.68 -5.01
CA ALA A 84 -16.34 -9.04 -6.31
C ALA A 84 -16.56 -7.52 -6.24
N TYR A 85 -17.46 -7.02 -5.41
CA TYR A 85 -17.62 -5.59 -5.17
C TYR A 85 -16.40 -4.98 -4.43
N VAL A 86 -15.85 -5.66 -3.41
CA VAL A 86 -14.62 -5.20 -2.76
C VAL A 86 -13.48 -5.13 -3.77
N GLN A 87 -13.33 -6.15 -4.62
CA GLN A 87 -12.31 -6.16 -5.66
C GLN A 87 -12.54 -5.06 -6.72
N LYS A 88 -13.81 -4.83 -7.12
CA LYS A 88 -14.16 -3.77 -8.06
C LYS A 88 -13.83 -2.38 -7.50
N ALA A 89 -14.16 -2.11 -6.24
CA ALA A 89 -13.78 -0.88 -5.57
C ALA A 89 -12.26 -0.63 -5.70
N ARG A 90 -11.46 -1.66 -5.47
CA ARG A 90 -10.00 -1.58 -5.51
C ARG A 90 -9.43 -1.37 -6.90
N THR A 91 -9.91 -2.11 -7.90
CA THR A 91 -9.39 -2.03 -9.28
C THR A 91 -9.87 -0.81 -10.05
N SER A 92 -11.04 -0.27 -9.69
CA SER A 92 -11.56 0.97 -10.27
C SER A 92 -11.28 2.19 -9.39
N GLY A 93 -10.89 1.97 -8.10
CA GLY A 93 -10.78 2.97 -7.08
C GLY A 93 -12.11 3.64 -6.69
N ASP A 94 -13.28 3.06 -7.01
CA ASP A 94 -14.59 3.62 -6.68
C ASP A 94 -15.09 3.15 -5.30
N PRO A 95 -14.99 3.97 -4.25
CA PRO A 95 -15.41 3.58 -2.91
C PRO A 95 -16.92 3.34 -2.79
N SER A 96 -17.72 3.75 -3.79
CA SER A 96 -19.17 3.51 -3.80
C SER A 96 -19.55 2.02 -3.86
N TYR A 97 -18.58 1.15 -4.20
CA TYR A 97 -18.78 -0.30 -4.13
C TYR A 97 -18.71 -0.86 -2.71
N TYR A 98 -18.11 -0.18 -1.73
CA TYR A 98 -18.05 -0.68 -0.35
C TYR A 98 -19.40 -0.83 0.32
N PRO A 99 -20.34 0.13 0.26
CA PRO A 99 -21.70 -0.08 0.77
C PRO A 99 -22.44 -1.22 0.06
N LYS A 100 -22.22 -1.40 -1.25
CA LYS A 100 -22.81 -2.51 -2.03
C LYS A 100 -22.26 -3.86 -1.56
N ALA A 101 -20.93 -3.96 -1.35
CA ALA A 101 -20.31 -5.15 -0.79
C ALA A 101 -20.88 -5.50 0.58
N GLU A 102 -20.94 -4.52 1.49
CA GLU A 102 -21.49 -4.72 2.83
C GLU A 102 -22.93 -5.26 2.80
N ALA A 103 -23.79 -4.67 1.97
CA ALA A 103 -25.18 -5.07 1.88
C ALA A 103 -25.34 -6.54 1.46
N VAL A 104 -24.58 -7.00 0.45
CA VAL A 104 -24.70 -8.41 -0.01
C VAL A 104 -23.99 -9.38 0.93
N LEU A 105 -22.87 -9.02 1.54
CA LEU A 105 -22.18 -9.84 2.53
C LEU A 105 -23.04 -10.06 3.79
N ARG A 106 -23.72 -9.01 4.28
CA ARG A 106 -24.65 -9.13 5.41
C ARG A 106 -25.84 -10.02 5.07
N ARG A 107 -26.36 -9.97 3.83
CA ARG A 107 -27.42 -10.87 3.36
C ARG A 107 -26.93 -12.31 3.32
N SER A 108 -25.71 -12.56 2.85
CA SER A 108 -25.08 -13.88 2.86
C SER A 108 -24.98 -14.44 4.28
N LEU A 109 -24.46 -13.66 5.23
CA LEU A 109 -24.34 -14.04 6.64
C LEU A 109 -25.70 -14.22 7.34
N ALA A 110 -26.76 -13.54 6.87
CA ALA A 110 -28.11 -13.74 7.39
C ALA A 110 -28.73 -15.04 6.88
N ALA A 111 -28.43 -15.45 5.63
CA ALA A 111 -28.88 -16.70 5.04
C ALA A 111 -28.13 -17.92 5.63
N GLU A 112 -26.86 -17.80 5.93
CA GLU A 112 -26.03 -18.83 6.56
C GLU A 112 -25.14 -18.22 7.63
N LYS A 113 -25.38 -18.57 8.90
CA LYS A 113 -24.78 -17.90 10.06
C LYS A 113 -23.49 -18.53 10.55
N THR A 114 -23.26 -19.82 10.31
CA THR A 114 -22.20 -20.61 10.94
C THR A 114 -21.03 -20.84 9.99
N ASP A 115 -21.15 -21.66 8.98
CA ASP A 115 -20.01 -22.13 8.16
C ASP A 115 -19.71 -21.24 6.92
N ASN A 116 -20.24 -20.03 6.91
CA ASN A 116 -20.11 -19.08 5.81
C ASN A 116 -18.75 -18.34 5.81
N PHE A 117 -17.67 -19.11 5.72
CA PHE A 117 -16.31 -18.55 5.71
C PHE A 117 -16.06 -17.59 4.53
N THR A 118 -16.74 -17.79 3.40
CA THR A 118 -16.66 -16.90 2.22
C THR A 118 -17.13 -15.49 2.55
N ALA A 119 -18.32 -15.35 3.14
CA ALA A 119 -18.85 -14.04 3.51
C ALA A 119 -18.09 -13.43 4.71
N MET A 120 -17.64 -14.25 5.66
CA MET A 120 -16.77 -13.79 6.76
C MET A 120 -15.44 -13.25 6.24
N GLY A 121 -14.80 -13.96 5.31
CA GLY A 121 -13.58 -13.48 4.63
C GLY A 121 -13.83 -12.21 3.79
N GLY A 122 -14.99 -12.13 3.14
CA GLY A 122 -15.43 -10.94 2.43
C GLY A 122 -15.61 -9.72 3.35
N MET A 123 -16.22 -9.91 4.54
CA MET A 123 -16.31 -8.84 5.54
C MET A 123 -14.92 -8.42 6.05
N ALA A 124 -14.04 -9.38 6.31
CA ALA A 124 -12.67 -9.06 6.70
C ALA A 124 -11.93 -8.21 5.64
N ALA A 125 -12.07 -8.57 4.36
CA ALA A 125 -11.49 -7.82 3.25
C ALA A 125 -12.12 -6.43 3.10
N LEU A 126 -13.43 -6.30 3.30
CA LEU A 126 -14.15 -5.03 3.27
C LEU A 126 -13.71 -4.09 4.39
N GLU A 127 -13.63 -4.59 5.62
CA GLU A 127 -13.20 -3.78 6.77
C GLU A 127 -11.73 -3.37 6.65
N ALA A 128 -10.86 -4.26 6.13
CA ALA A 128 -9.49 -3.91 5.79
C ALA A 128 -9.42 -2.80 4.71
N ALA A 129 -10.26 -2.88 3.67
CA ALA A 129 -10.34 -1.85 2.62
C ALA A 129 -10.89 -0.50 3.13
N ARG A 130 -11.62 -0.51 4.23
CA ARG A 130 -12.08 0.70 4.96
C ARG A 130 -11.12 1.15 6.06
N HIS A 131 -9.95 0.52 6.19
CA HIS A 131 -8.96 0.74 7.25
C HIS A 131 -9.49 0.48 8.68
N ARG A 132 -10.48 -0.41 8.82
CA ARG A 132 -11.03 -0.88 10.10
C ARG A 132 -10.43 -2.22 10.49
N PHE A 133 -9.13 -2.23 10.72
CA PHE A 133 -8.36 -3.48 10.85
C PHE A 133 -8.74 -4.33 12.06
N ALA A 134 -9.18 -3.72 13.16
CA ALA A 134 -9.66 -4.45 14.34
C ALA A 134 -10.95 -5.24 14.03
N ASP A 135 -11.90 -4.62 13.33
CA ASP A 135 -13.13 -5.29 12.88
C ASP A 135 -12.79 -6.37 11.86
N GLY A 136 -11.88 -6.06 10.91
CA GLY A 136 -11.36 -7.02 9.93
C GLY A 136 -10.73 -8.24 10.57
N LEU A 137 -9.94 -8.06 11.64
CA LEU A 137 -9.35 -9.16 12.41
C LEU A 137 -10.41 -10.06 13.05
N GLY A 138 -11.48 -9.46 13.62
CA GLY A 138 -12.58 -10.22 14.18
C GLY A 138 -13.23 -11.14 13.15
N TRP A 139 -13.51 -10.63 11.96
CA TRP A 139 -14.04 -11.40 10.85
C TRP A 139 -13.08 -12.45 10.31
N ALA A 140 -11.80 -12.12 10.15
CA ALA A 140 -10.78 -13.05 9.66
C ALA A 140 -10.60 -14.26 10.60
N ARG A 141 -10.60 -14.04 11.91
CA ARG A 141 -10.56 -15.13 12.90
C ARG A 141 -11.76 -16.06 12.81
N ARG A 142 -12.97 -15.51 12.65
CA ARG A 142 -14.17 -16.30 12.45
C ARG A 142 -14.13 -17.12 11.16
N ALA A 143 -13.65 -16.51 10.07
CA ALA A 143 -13.51 -17.20 8.80
C ALA A 143 -12.49 -18.36 8.88
N VAL A 144 -11.34 -18.16 9.52
CA VAL A 144 -10.33 -19.22 9.74
C VAL A 144 -10.88 -20.33 10.65
N ALA A 145 -11.63 -19.98 11.70
CA ALA A 145 -12.27 -20.98 12.57
C ALA A 145 -13.28 -21.86 11.81
N ALA A 146 -14.06 -21.26 10.89
CA ALA A 146 -15.01 -21.99 10.05
C ALA A 146 -14.31 -22.85 8.97
N ASN A 147 -13.15 -22.40 8.43
CA ASN A 147 -12.39 -23.21 7.46
C ASN A 147 -10.88 -23.07 7.68
N PRO A 148 -10.27 -23.89 8.57
CA PRO A 148 -8.86 -23.82 8.91
C PRO A 148 -7.90 -24.38 7.84
N TRP A 149 -8.43 -24.88 6.74
CA TRP A 149 -7.66 -25.43 5.62
C TRP A 149 -7.57 -24.47 4.42
N ASN A 150 -8.25 -23.32 4.49
CA ASN A 150 -8.24 -22.32 3.43
C ASN A 150 -7.07 -21.35 3.61
N ALA A 151 -6.01 -21.52 2.81
CA ALA A 151 -4.81 -20.67 2.84
C ALA A 151 -5.12 -19.16 2.66
N THR A 152 -6.12 -18.79 1.84
CA THR A 152 -6.45 -17.41 1.57
C THR A 152 -6.93 -16.66 2.82
N LEU A 153 -7.65 -17.37 3.70
CA LEU A 153 -8.13 -16.78 4.96
C LEU A 153 -6.98 -16.44 5.92
N TYR A 154 -5.91 -17.26 5.91
CA TYR A 154 -4.70 -16.95 6.66
C TYR A 154 -3.96 -15.73 6.11
N GLY A 155 -4.02 -15.51 4.79
CA GLY A 155 -3.51 -14.28 4.19
C GLY A 155 -4.23 -13.04 4.74
N THR A 156 -5.55 -13.05 4.75
CA THR A 156 -6.36 -11.95 5.31
C THR A 156 -6.11 -11.75 6.81
N LEU A 157 -5.93 -12.86 7.54
CA LEU A 157 -5.61 -12.84 8.97
C LEU A 157 -4.21 -12.22 9.21
N ALA A 158 -3.20 -12.62 8.43
CA ALA A 158 -1.85 -12.08 8.51
C ALA A 158 -1.82 -10.58 8.22
N ASP A 159 -2.56 -10.14 7.20
CA ASP A 159 -2.66 -8.72 6.83
C ASP A 159 -3.27 -7.90 7.99
N ALA A 160 -4.36 -8.38 8.59
CA ALA A 160 -5.00 -7.71 9.72
C ALA A 160 -4.07 -7.64 10.95
N TYR A 161 -3.35 -8.73 11.27
CA TYR A 161 -2.37 -8.73 12.35
C TYR A 161 -1.22 -7.75 12.09
N THR A 162 -0.69 -7.72 10.87
CA THR A 162 0.38 -6.80 10.48
C THR A 162 -0.04 -5.34 10.68
N GLN A 163 -1.23 -4.97 10.21
CA GLN A 163 -1.76 -3.61 10.33
C GLN A 163 -2.07 -3.19 11.77
N LEU A 164 -2.25 -4.17 12.66
CA LEU A 164 -2.45 -3.95 14.09
C LEU A 164 -1.14 -4.06 14.91
N GLY A 165 0.02 -4.08 14.26
CA GLY A 165 1.32 -4.19 14.93
C GLY A 165 1.58 -5.54 15.61
N ARG A 166 0.77 -6.55 15.33
CA ARG A 166 0.85 -7.90 15.91
C ARG A 166 1.72 -8.79 15.02
N TYR A 167 3.01 -8.43 14.91
CA TYR A 167 3.94 -9.01 13.92
C TYR A 167 4.29 -10.49 14.18
N ALA A 168 4.24 -10.95 15.42
CA ALA A 168 4.45 -12.36 15.72
C ALA A 168 3.33 -13.21 15.16
N GLU A 169 2.08 -12.88 15.51
CA GLU A 169 0.89 -13.60 15.02
C GLU A 169 0.72 -13.45 13.50
N ALA A 170 1.15 -12.32 12.92
CA ALA A 170 1.19 -12.17 11.47
C ALA A 170 2.16 -13.19 10.85
N SER A 171 3.35 -13.38 11.43
CA SER A 171 4.33 -14.36 10.94
C SER A 171 3.81 -15.80 11.02
N ASP A 172 3.15 -16.15 12.12
CA ASP A 172 2.55 -17.49 12.27
C ASP A 172 1.46 -17.74 11.21
N ALA A 173 0.62 -16.73 10.97
CA ALA A 173 -0.41 -16.81 9.93
C ALA A 173 0.20 -16.90 8.52
N VAL A 174 1.27 -16.17 8.22
CA VAL A 174 2.01 -16.28 6.94
C VAL A 174 2.62 -17.67 6.79
N GLN A 175 3.26 -18.21 7.84
CA GLN A 175 3.83 -19.55 7.79
C GLN A 175 2.73 -20.58 7.51
N ARG A 176 1.61 -20.51 8.21
CA ARG A 176 0.48 -21.40 7.97
C ARG A 176 -0.08 -21.29 6.56
N MET A 177 -0.11 -20.08 5.99
CA MET A 177 -0.50 -19.88 4.58
C MET A 177 0.48 -20.56 3.62
N VAL A 178 1.79 -20.45 3.87
CA VAL A 178 2.83 -21.10 3.05
C VAL A 178 2.71 -22.62 3.13
N ASP A 179 2.49 -23.18 4.32
CA ASP A 179 2.35 -24.62 4.53
C ASP A 179 1.13 -25.19 3.80
N LEU A 180 0.03 -24.47 3.78
CA LEU A 180 -1.21 -24.89 3.12
C LEU A 180 -1.16 -24.73 1.60
N LYS A 181 -0.63 -23.63 1.10
CA LYS A 181 -0.58 -23.32 -0.33
C LYS A 181 0.61 -22.41 -0.65
N PRO A 182 1.80 -22.98 -0.92
CA PRO A 182 2.94 -22.21 -1.40
C PRO A 182 2.62 -21.63 -2.78
N GLY A 183 2.92 -20.32 -2.98
CA GLY A 183 2.64 -19.62 -4.24
C GLY A 183 2.83 -18.12 -4.11
N THR A 184 2.55 -17.37 -5.18
CA THR A 184 2.72 -15.91 -5.22
C THR A 184 2.09 -15.19 -4.01
N PRO A 185 0.84 -15.49 -3.58
CA PRO A 185 0.23 -14.79 -2.45
C PRO A 185 0.89 -15.07 -1.10
N SER A 186 1.39 -16.28 -0.86
CA SER A 186 2.02 -16.64 0.41
C SER A 186 3.48 -16.17 0.48
N PHE A 187 4.24 -16.33 -0.61
CA PHE A 187 5.62 -15.86 -0.66
C PHE A 187 5.75 -14.34 -0.64
N SER A 188 4.79 -13.60 -1.21
CA SER A 188 4.78 -12.15 -1.14
C SER A 188 4.58 -11.64 0.30
N ARG A 189 3.73 -12.31 1.10
CA ARG A 189 3.56 -11.99 2.52
C ARG A 189 4.80 -12.34 3.35
N ALA A 190 5.45 -13.47 3.04
CA ALA A 190 6.72 -13.82 3.65
C ALA A 190 7.81 -12.79 3.32
N SER A 191 7.84 -12.30 2.07
CA SER A 191 8.73 -11.21 1.64
C SER A 191 8.52 -9.95 2.50
N TYR A 192 7.28 -9.53 2.64
CA TYR A 192 6.95 -8.33 3.42
C TYR A 192 7.27 -8.47 4.91
N ALA A 193 6.97 -9.63 5.48
CA ALA A 193 7.33 -9.91 6.88
C ALA A 193 8.85 -9.84 7.13
N ALA A 194 9.67 -10.22 6.15
CA ALA A 194 11.12 -10.07 6.20
C ALA A 194 11.56 -8.61 6.01
N GLU A 195 10.94 -7.88 5.07
CA GLU A 195 11.19 -6.46 4.81
C GLU A 195 10.94 -5.62 6.05
N LEU A 196 9.81 -5.81 6.74
CA LEU A 196 9.48 -5.11 7.98
C LEU A 196 10.53 -5.31 9.08
N ARG A 197 11.27 -6.41 9.06
CA ARG A 197 12.38 -6.72 9.98
C ARG A 197 13.75 -6.27 9.46
N GLY A 198 13.80 -5.59 8.31
CA GLY A 198 15.03 -5.14 7.69
C GLY A 198 15.86 -6.25 7.04
N ASP A 199 15.35 -7.48 6.95
CA ASP A 199 16.00 -8.58 6.24
C ASP A 199 15.71 -8.49 4.73
N THR A 200 16.44 -7.59 4.08
CA THR A 200 16.28 -7.32 2.64
C THR A 200 16.64 -8.55 1.78
N ALA A 201 17.56 -9.40 2.25
CA ALA A 201 17.97 -10.59 1.51
C ALA A 201 16.86 -11.65 1.51
N ALA A 202 16.29 -11.94 2.68
CA ALA A 202 15.15 -12.84 2.79
C ALA A 202 13.91 -12.29 2.05
N ALA A 203 13.65 -10.99 2.13
CA ALA A 203 12.55 -10.34 1.42
C ALA A 203 12.67 -10.54 -0.10
N ARG A 204 13.83 -10.23 -0.69
CA ARG A 204 14.09 -10.47 -2.12
C ARG A 204 14.01 -11.96 -2.49
N GLY A 205 14.54 -12.85 -1.65
CA GLY A 205 14.48 -14.29 -1.86
C GLY A 205 13.04 -14.81 -1.91
N ALA A 206 12.21 -14.39 -0.96
CA ALA A 206 10.80 -14.75 -0.92
C ALA A 206 10.02 -14.16 -2.13
N MET A 207 10.30 -12.90 -2.53
CA MET A 207 9.63 -12.31 -3.67
C MET A 207 10.06 -12.94 -5.01
N ARG A 208 11.29 -13.42 -5.15
CA ARG A 208 11.71 -14.24 -6.30
C ARG A 208 10.95 -15.55 -6.35
N ARG A 209 10.79 -16.25 -5.20
CA ARG A 209 9.92 -17.45 -5.14
C ARG A 209 8.48 -17.14 -5.51
N ALA A 210 7.96 -15.94 -5.15
CA ALA A 210 6.65 -15.48 -5.60
C ALA A 210 6.59 -15.32 -7.12
N LEU A 211 7.65 -14.79 -7.74
CA LEU A 211 7.76 -14.64 -9.19
C LEU A 211 7.86 -16.00 -9.88
N ASP A 212 8.66 -16.94 -9.34
CA ASP A 212 8.82 -18.29 -9.89
C ASP A 212 7.51 -19.10 -9.84
N ALA A 213 6.66 -18.82 -8.84
CA ALA A 213 5.34 -19.40 -8.67
C ALA A 213 4.22 -18.64 -9.41
N ALA A 214 4.55 -17.58 -10.14
CA ALA A 214 3.57 -16.73 -10.81
C ALA A 214 2.79 -17.49 -11.88
N ASN A 215 1.46 -17.36 -11.84
CA ASN A 215 0.56 -17.99 -12.78
C ASN A 215 -0.13 -16.95 -13.68
N GLY A 216 0.61 -16.51 -14.69
CA GLY A 216 0.13 -15.53 -15.66
C GLY A 216 0.69 -14.11 -15.47
N PRO A 217 0.26 -13.19 -16.35
CA PRO A 217 0.84 -11.85 -16.42
C PRO A 217 0.58 -11.00 -15.17
N ASP A 218 -0.56 -11.17 -14.51
CA ASP A 218 -0.92 -10.38 -13.33
C ASP A 218 -0.03 -10.72 -12.13
N ASP A 219 0.18 -12.02 -11.84
CA ASP A 219 1.09 -12.47 -10.79
C ASP A 219 2.54 -12.07 -11.09
N THR A 220 2.95 -12.19 -12.36
CA THR A 220 4.27 -11.75 -12.82
C THR A 220 4.47 -10.25 -12.60
N SER A 221 3.51 -9.44 -13.01
CA SER A 221 3.53 -7.98 -12.82
C SER A 221 3.58 -7.59 -11.36
N PHE A 222 2.78 -8.25 -10.54
CA PHE A 222 2.77 -8.06 -9.09
C PHE A 222 4.16 -8.34 -8.48
N ALA A 223 4.73 -9.51 -8.74
CA ALA A 223 6.04 -9.88 -8.17
C ALA A 223 7.17 -8.96 -8.68
N ARG A 224 7.14 -8.57 -9.96
CA ARG A 224 8.10 -7.62 -10.55
C ARG A 224 7.98 -6.23 -9.93
N TYR A 225 6.76 -5.76 -9.67
CA TYR A 225 6.54 -4.50 -8.98
C TYR A 225 7.23 -4.51 -7.60
N TYR A 226 7.03 -5.56 -6.79
CA TYR A 226 7.64 -5.61 -5.45
C TYR A 226 9.15 -5.86 -5.48
N LEU A 227 9.68 -6.57 -6.45
CA LEU A 227 11.13 -6.66 -6.66
C LEU A 227 11.72 -5.28 -7.00
N SER A 228 11.01 -4.49 -7.81
CA SER A 228 11.39 -3.10 -8.09
C SER A 228 11.37 -2.23 -6.83
N GLU A 229 10.32 -2.33 -6.00
CA GLU A 229 10.22 -1.58 -4.75
C GLU A 229 11.32 -1.96 -3.73
N LEU A 230 11.61 -3.25 -3.57
CA LEU A 230 12.70 -3.74 -2.72
C LEU A 230 14.08 -3.26 -3.20
N ALA A 231 14.29 -3.21 -4.51
CA ALA A 231 15.52 -2.68 -5.10
C ALA A 231 15.62 -1.16 -4.86
N PHE A 232 14.55 -0.42 -5.16
CA PHE A 232 14.48 1.02 -4.93
C PHE A 232 14.68 1.38 -3.45
N GLY A 233 14.00 0.69 -2.53
CA GLY A 233 14.15 0.90 -1.08
C GLY A 233 15.57 0.70 -0.58
N SER A 234 16.35 -0.13 -1.26
CA SER A 234 17.78 -0.37 -0.98
C SER A 234 18.74 0.57 -1.74
N GLY A 235 18.21 1.56 -2.47
CA GLY A 235 18.99 2.52 -3.24
C GLY A 235 19.48 2.03 -4.62
N ASP A 236 19.09 0.83 -5.04
CA ASP A 236 19.47 0.24 -6.33
C ASP A 236 18.45 0.62 -7.42
N ALA A 237 18.58 1.84 -7.93
CA ALA A 237 17.65 2.41 -8.91
C ALA A 237 17.74 1.71 -10.29
N GLU A 238 18.89 1.16 -10.66
CA GLU A 238 19.04 0.44 -11.94
C GLU A 238 18.31 -0.91 -11.91
N THR A 239 18.47 -1.70 -10.84
CA THR A 239 17.70 -2.94 -10.66
C THR A 239 16.21 -2.62 -10.54
N ALA A 240 15.82 -1.55 -9.82
CA ALA A 240 14.43 -1.13 -9.72
C ALA A 240 13.83 -0.82 -11.11
N LEU A 241 14.57 -0.08 -11.95
CA LEU A 241 14.16 0.21 -13.33
C LEU A 241 14.00 -1.07 -14.15
N SER A 242 14.97 -1.97 -14.09
CA SER A 242 14.96 -3.24 -14.83
C SER A 242 13.75 -4.12 -14.47
N GLU A 243 13.45 -4.25 -13.17
CA GLU A 243 12.30 -5.04 -12.69
C GLU A 243 10.96 -4.40 -13.12
N ALA A 244 10.82 -3.07 -13.00
CA ALA A 244 9.64 -2.37 -13.45
C ALA A 244 9.40 -2.52 -14.96
N GLU A 245 10.44 -2.41 -15.78
CA GLU A 245 10.38 -2.61 -17.22
C GLU A 245 10.05 -4.07 -17.58
N ALA A 246 10.60 -5.04 -16.84
CA ALA A 246 10.26 -6.45 -17.02
C ALA A 246 8.78 -6.71 -16.71
N GLY A 247 8.24 -6.10 -15.67
CA GLY A 247 6.82 -6.18 -15.35
C GLY A 247 5.93 -5.53 -16.41
N LEU A 248 6.32 -4.36 -16.93
CA LEU A 248 5.59 -3.68 -18.01
C LEU A 248 5.60 -4.44 -19.34
N ARG A 249 6.57 -5.32 -19.58
CA ARG A 249 6.51 -6.26 -20.72
C ARG A 249 5.42 -7.31 -20.54
N ALA A 250 5.18 -7.77 -19.32
CA ALA A 250 4.11 -8.73 -19.03
C ALA A 250 2.72 -8.08 -19.03
N THR A 251 2.60 -6.86 -18.48
CA THR A 251 1.34 -6.11 -18.43
C THR A 251 1.59 -4.65 -18.82
N PRO A 252 1.52 -4.32 -20.11
CA PRO A 252 1.72 -2.97 -20.61
C PRO A 252 0.73 -1.98 -19.98
N GLY A 253 1.25 -0.85 -19.50
CA GLY A 253 0.43 0.21 -18.93
C GLY A 253 -0.05 -0.03 -17.47
N ALA A 254 0.40 -1.09 -16.80
CA ALA A 254 0.05 -1.32 -15.39
C ALA A 254 0.45 -0.12 -14.50
N PRO A 255 -0.50 0.53 -13.79
CA PRO A 255 -0.23 1.78 -13.07
C PRO A 255 0.85 1.65 -12.01
N SER A 256 0.87 0.56 -11.26
CA SER A 256 1.90 0.31 -10.23
C SER A 256 3.30 0.20 -10.83
N LEU A 257 3.45 -0.48 -11.95
CA LEU A 257 4.73 -0.61 -12.63
C LEU A 257 5.16 0.69 -13.32
N LEU A 258 4.22 1.50 -13.81
CA LEU A 258 4.52 2.85 -14.29
C LEU A 258 5.03 3.72 -13.14
N GLN A 259 4.41 3.65 -11.96
CA GLN A 259 4.85 4.35 -10.77
C GLN A 259 6.24 3.88 -10.30
N ALA A 260 6.49 2.57 -10.24
CA ALA A 260 7.80 2.02 -9.87
C ALA A 260 8.90 2.47 -10.86
N ARG A 261 8.61 2.42 -12.18
CA ARG A 261 9.52 2.92 -13.21
C ARG A 261 9.76 4.42 -13.09
N ALA A 262 8.75 5.20 -12.77
CA ALA A 262 8.88 6.64 -12.55
C ALA A 262 9.83 6.95 -11.40
N ARG A 263 9.69 6.25 -10.26
CA ARG A 263 10.59 6.42 -9.10
C ARG A 263 12.04 6.09 -9.46
N ALA A 264 12.25 4.96 -10.13
CA ALA A 264 13.59 4.57 -10.59
C ALA A 264 14.18 5.59 -11.57
N ARG A 265 13.39 6.07 -12.54
CA ARG A 265 13.80 7.11 -13.50
C ARG A 265 14.15 8.44 -12.82
N ALA A 266 13.35 8.87 -11.85
CA ALA A 266 13.63 10.07 -11.07
C ALA A 266 14.96 9.96 -10.30
N ALA A 267 15.22 8.81 -9.66
CA ALA A 267 16.48 8.52 -8.98
C ALA A 267 17.69 8.55 -9.93
N LEU A 268 17.51 8.16 -11.18
CA LEU A 268 18.52 8.19 -12.24
C LEU A 268 18.63 9.55 -12.96
N GLY A 269 17.98 10.60 -12.45
CA GLY A 269 18.02 11.95 -13.03
C GLY A 269 17.14 12.14 -14.27
N ARG A 270 16.29 11.16 -14.62
CA ARG A 270 15.42 11.19 -15.81
C ARG A 270 14.04 11.78 -15.44
N GLY A 271 14.02 12.99 -14.85
CA GLY A 271 12.83 13.59 -14.23
C GLY A 271 11.65 13.74 -15.18
N GLN A 272 11.84 14.19 -16.43
CA GLN A 272 10.74 14.32 -17.39
C GLN A 272 10.10 12.97 -17.71
N ALA A 273 10.90 11.95 -18.01
CA ALA A 273 10.38 10.61 -18.28
C ALA A 273 9.67 9.99 -17.06
N ALA A 274 10.10 10.38 -15.85
CA ALA A 274 9.44 9.99 -14.60
C ALA A 274 8.06 10.66 -14.46
N THR A 275 7.94 11.96 -14.76
CA THR A 275 6.63 12.65 -14.73
C THR A 275 5.66 12.10 -15.77
N GLU A 276 6.13 11.71 -16.96
CA GLU A 276 5.31 11.08 -18.00
C GLU A 276 4.73 9.74 -17.55
N ASP A 277 5.56 8.87 -16.96
CA ASP A 277 5.10 7.57 -16.44
C ASP A 277 4.11 7.74 -15.29
N LEU A 278 4.43 8.60 -14.33
CA LEU A 278 3.58 8.81 -13.17
C LEU A 278 2.26 9.50 -13.54
N SER A 279 2.28 10.41 -14.54
CA SER A 279 1.07 10.98 -15.10
C SER A 279 0.17 9.93 -15.76
N LYS A 280 0.75 8.97 -16.48
CA LYS A 280 -0.01 7.83 -17.04
C LYS A 280 -0.58 6.94 -15.95
N ALA A 281 0.17 6.70 -14.87
CA ALA A 281 -0.31 5.94 -13.72
C ALA A 281 -1.51 6.64 -13.06
N VAL A 282 -1.43 7.96 -12.81
CA VAL A 282 -2.52 8.79 -12.28
C VAL A 282 -3.74 8.81 -13.20
N GLN A 283 -3.54 8.91 -14.52
CA GLN A 283 -4.64 8.88 -15.49
C GLN A 283 -5.37 7.55 -15.51
N ALA A 284 -4.63 6.43 -15.39
CA ALA A 284 -5.22 5.10 -15.39
C ALA A 284 -5.89 4.76 -14.06
N LEU A 285 -5.27 5.16 -12.96
CA LEU A 285 -5.76 4.92 -11.60
C LEU A 285 -5.20 6.01 -10.67
N PRO A 286 -5.96 7.06 -10.35
CA PRO A 286 -5.49 8.18 -9.54
C PRO A 286 -5.38 7.83 -8.07
N LEU A 287 -4.42 6.99 -7.68
CA LEU A 287 -4.17 6.65 -6.28
C LEU A 287 -3.62 7.85 -5.50
N PRO A 288 -4.01 8.03 -4.22
CA PRO A 288 -3.47 9.08 -3.36
C PRO A 288 -1.94 9.16 -3.39
N GLU A 289 -1.27 8.03 -3.30
CA GLU A 289 0.19 7.94 -3.35
C GLU A 289 0.78 8.41 -4.68
N TYR A 290 0.14 8.11 -5.82
CA TYR A 290 0.61 8.55 -7.12
C TYR A 290 0.44 10.06 -7.28
N LEU A 291 -0.66 10.61 -6.77
CA LEU A 291 -0.94 12.04 -6.80
C LEU A 291 0.09 12.84 -5.98
N VAL A 292 0.39 12.38 -4.76
CA VAL A 292 1.41 13.02 -3.91
C VAL A 292 2.79 12.90 -4.54
N GLN A 293 3.19 11.71 -5.00
CA GLN A 293 4.48 11.50 -5.66
C GLN A 293 4.63 12.35 -6.93
N LEU A 294 3.58 12.46 -7.75
CA LEU A 294 3.61 13.30 -8.95
C LEU A 294 3.71 14.77 -8.58
N GLY A 295 2.96 15.22 -7.55
CA GLY A 295 3.04 16.58 -7.04
C GLY A 295 4.44 16.93 -6.52
N GLU A 296 5.04 16.06 -5.71
CA GLU A 296 6.40 16.25 -5.19
C GLU A 296 7.45 16.23 -6.30
N LEU A 297 7.28 15.35 -7.28
CA LEU A 297 8.18 15.30 -8.44
C LEU A 297 8.09 16.59 -9.27
N TYR A 298 6.87 17.09 -9.55
CA TYR A 298 6.69 18.40 -10.19
C TYR A 298 7.33 19.52 -9.38
N GLY A 299 7.13 19.54 -8.06
CA GLY A 299 7.75 20.52 -7.17
C GLY A 299 9.27 20.49 -7.24
N SER A 300 9.90 19.31 -7.25
CA SER A 300 11.35 19.14 -7.36
C SER A 300 11.92 19.61 -8.71
N LEU A 301 11.08 19.66 -9.75
CA LEU A 301 11.40 20.17 -11.08
C LEU A 301 11.03 21.67 -11.27
N GLY A 302 10.58 22.36 -10.21
CA GLY A 302 10.15 23.75 -10.26
C GLY A 302 8.76 23.98 -10.87
N GLN A 303 8.01 22.94 -11.14
CA GLN A 303 6.68 22.98 -11.76
C GLN A 303 5.59 23.10 -10.67
N HIS A 304 5.62 24.17 -9.91
CA HIS A 304 4.77 24.34 -8.72
C HIS A 304 3.26 24.38 -9.00
N ARG A 305 2.84 24.88 -10.16
CA ARG A 305 1.42 24.91 -10.54
C ARG A 305 0.87 23.51 -10.81
N GLU A 306 1.65 22.69 -11.45
CA GLU A 306 1.36 21.28 -11.72
C GLU A 306 1.30 20.49 -10.42
N ALA A 307 2.23 20.73 -9.49
CA ALA A 307 2.24 20.14 -8.16
C ALA A 307 0.93 20.43 -7.40
N GLU A 308 0.53 21.71 -7.32
CA GLU A 308 -0.70 22.12 -6.62
C GLU A 308 -1.97 21.53 -7.25
N ARG A 309 -1.99 21.31 -8.56
CA ARG A 309 -3.12 20.60 -9.21
C ARG A 309 -3.25 19.17 -8.69
N GLN A 310 -2.13 18.43 -8.57
CA GLN A 310 -2.15 17.06 -8.03
C GLN A 310 -2.59 17.03 -6.57
N PHE A 311 -2.09 17.96 -5.75
CA PHE A 311 -2.47 18.07 -4.35
C PHE A 311 -3.95 18.47 -4.17
N ALA A 312 -4.51 19.24 -5.08
CA ALA A 312 -5.94 19.56 -5.07
C ALA A 312 -6.80 18.33 -5.38
N VAL A 313 -6.38 17.49 -6.33
CA VAL A 313 -7.04 16.21 -6.64
C VAL A 313 -6.95 15.28 -5.43
N PHE A 314 -5.77 15.12 -4.84
CA PHE A 314 -5.59 14.32 -3.62
C PHE A 314 -6.57 14.73 -2.51
N ARG A 315 -6.68 16.05 -2.22
CA ARG A 315 -7.63 16.54 -1.20
C ARG A 315 -9.09 16.24 -1.55
N ALA A 316 -9.45 16.26 -2.83
CA ALA A 316 -10.81 15.91 -3.27
C ALA A 316 -11.11 14.43 -3.06
N GLU A 317 -10.16 13.56 -3.38
CA GLU A 317 -10.27 12.12 -3.16
C GLU A 317 -10.39 11.77 -1.69
N GLN A 318 -9.57 12.35 -0.82
CA GLN A 318 -9.66 12.12 0.62
C GLN A 318 -11.09 12.41 1.15
N ARG A 319 -11.75 13.46 0.64
CA ARG A 319 -13.16 13.75 1.00
C ARG A 319 -14.13 12.69 0.49
N LEU A 320 -13.92 12.20 -0.73
CA LEU A 320 -14.76 11.15 -1.34
C LEU A 320 -14.65 9.84 -0.56
N PHE A 321 -13.42 9.44 -0.20
CA PHE A 321 -13.19 8.22 0.59
C PHE A 321 -13.80 8.32 1.98
N ALA A 322 -13.57 9.43 2.68
CA ALA A 322 -14.17 9.66 3.99
C ALA A 322 -15.72 9.61 3.94
N ALA A 323 -16.34 10.16 2.90
CA ALA A 323 -17.78 10.11 2.69
C ALA A 323 -18.32 8.68 2.47
N ASN A 324 -17.46 7.74 2.03
CA ASN A 324 -17.79 6.32 1.85
C ASN A 324 -17.32 5.43 3.00
N GLY A 325 -16.96 6.04 4.13
CA GLY A 325 -16.63 5.34 5.38
C GLY A 325 -15.23 4.74 5.43
N VAL A 326 -14.31 5.21 4.57
CA VAL A 326 -12.87 4.89 4.66
C VAL A 326 -12.23 5.82 5.69
N ALA A 327 -11.51 5.26 6.65
CA ALA A 327 -10.77 6.06 7.62
C ALA A 327 -9.54 6.71 6.95
N LEU A 328 -9.36 8.00 7.18
CA LEU A 328 -8.14 8.70 6.80
C LEU A 328 -7.02 8.29 7.76
N ASP A 329 -5.85 8.02 7.23
CA ASP A 329 -4.73 7.44 7.97
C ASP A 329 -3.40 8.19 7.79
N SER A 330 -2.30 7.42 7.85
CA SER A 330 -0.93 7.92 7.82
C SER A 330 -0.62 8.79 6.60
N ASP A 331 -1.14 8.43 5.42
CA ASP A 331 -0.84 9.18 4.18
C ASP A 331 -1.47 10.57 4.20
N ALA A 332 -2.71 10.66 4.68
CA ALA A 332 -3.36 11.95 4.86
C ALA A 332 -2.64 12.80 5.93
N ALA A 333 -2.12 12.17 6.99
CA ALA A 333 -1.37 12.84 8.02
C ALA A 333 -0.01 13.35 7.51
N LEU A 334 0.74 12.53 6.77
CA LEU A 334 2.02 12.92 6.17
C LEU A 334 1.83 14.04 5.14
N PHE A 335 0.79 13.93 4.29
CA PHE A 335 0.47 14.99 3.35
C PHE A 335 0.19 16.33 4.03
N GLU A 336 -0.62 16.35 5.09
CA GLU A 336 -0.90 17.57 5.84
C GLU A 336 0.33 18.10 6.59
N ALA A 337 1.24 17.22 7.02
CA ALA A 337 2.48 17.61 7.66
C ALA A 337 3.47 18.30 6.72
N ASP A 338 3.50 17.91 5.44
CA ASP A 338 4.45 18.43 4.46
C ASP A 338 3.86 19.51 3.53
N HIS A 339 2.54 19.44 3.23
CA HIS A 339 1.88 20.26 2.21
C HIS A 339 0.61 20.97 2.72
N GLY A 340 0.30 20.89 4.02
CA GLY A 340 -0.95 21.40 4.58
C GLY A 340 -0.81 22.00 5.97
N ASP A 341 -1.78 21.69 6.85
CA ASP A 341 -1.84 22.19 8.22
C ASP A 341 -1.23 21.18 9.21
N PRO A 342 -0.11 21.53 9.90
CA PRO A 342 0.51 20.67 10.90
C PRO A 342 -0.42 20.25 12.04
N ARG A 343 -1.37 21.09 12.45
CA ARG A 343 -2.35 20.72 13.50
C ARG A 343 -3.32 19.66 13.02
N ARG A 344 -3.75 19.77 11.76
CA ARG A 344 -4.58 18.78 11.12
C ARG A 344 -3.81 17.47 10.94
N ALA A 345 -2.53 17.53 10.52
CA ALA A 345 -1.64 16.38 10.45
C ALA A 345 -1.60 15.61 11.79
N LEU A 346 -1.40 16.32 12.90
CA LEU A 346 -1.36 15.71 14.24
C LEU A 346 -2.69 15.05 14.63
N THR A 347 -3.82 15.67 14.26
CA THR A 347 -5.16 15.13 14.53
C THR A 347 -5.37 13.82 13.76
N LEU A 348 -5.02 13.80 12.47
CA LEU A 348 -5.13 12.63 11.61
C LEU A 348 -4.17 11.52 12.04
N ALA A 349 -2.91 11.84 12.31
CA ALA A 349 -1.91 10.86 12.75
C ALA A 349 -2.32 10.15 14.05
N ARG A 350 -2.86 10.89 15.02
CA ARG A 350 -3.38 10.31 16.26
C ARG A 350 -4.60 9.42 16.03
N ALA A 351 -5.48 9.81 15.13
CA ALA A 351 -6.63 8.98 14.76
C ALA A 351 -6.18 7.70 14.02
N GLY A 352 -5.27 7.83 13.07
CA GLY A 352 -4.69 6.73 12.32
C GLY A 352 -4.01 5.71 13.24
N LEU A 353 -3.14 6.16 14.15
CA LEU A 353 -2.44 5.27 15.08
C LEU A 353 -3.40 4.49 16.00
N ARG A 354 -4.52 5.08 16.44
CA ARG A 354 -5.52 4.35 17.24
C ARG A 354 -6.19 3.21 16.47
N GLY A 355 -6.44 3.39 15.19
CA GLY A 355 -7.06 2.38 14.35
C GLY A 355 -6.09 1.39 13.73
N ARG A 356 -4.82 1.80 13.59
CA ARG A 356 -3.78 1.07 12.87
C ARG A 356 -2.42 1.31 13.55
N PRO A 357 -2.12 0.62 14.67
CA PRO A 357 -0.82 0.75 15.37
C PRO A 357 0.31 0.03 14.60
N PHE A 358 0.54 0.44 13.39
CA PHE A 358 1.53 -0.06 12.45
C PHE A 358 2.73 0.89 12.36
N LEU A 359 3.87 0.43 11.85
CA LEU A 359 5.11 1.22 11.79
C LEU A 359 4.90 2.58 11.10
N ASP A 360 4.20 2.61 9.95
CA ASP A 360 3.94 3.85 9.21
C ASP A 360 3.10 4.84 10.03
N SER A 361 2.19 4.36 10.87
CA SER A 361 1.36 5.23 11.71
C SER A 361 2.15 5.83 12.85
N HIS A 362 3.14 5.09 13.38
CA HIS A 362 4.10 5.64 14.34
C HIS A 362 5.00 6.70 13.69
N ASP A 363 5.51 6.46 12.47
CA ASP A 363 6.30 7.44 11.72
C ASP A 363 5.48 8.69 11.36
N ALA A 364 4.26 8.52 10.86
CA ALA A 364 3.38 9.65 10.56
C ALA A 364 3.04 10.49 11.81
N LEU A 365 2.85 9.86 12.96
CA LEU A 365 2.66 10.57 14.21
C LEU A 365 3.95 11.27 14.66
N ALA A 366 5.10 10.63 14.53
CA ALA A 366 6.39 11.24 14.84
C ALA A 366 6.63 12.50 14.00
N TRP A 367 6.39 12.40 12.69
CA TRP A 367 6.57 13.53 11.80
C TRP A 367 5.57 14.66 12.07
N ALA A 368 4.30 14.33 12.27
CA ALA A 368 3.27 15.31 12.65
C ALA A 368 3.58 16.02 14.00
N LEU A 369 4.09 15.28 15.00
CA LEU A 369 4.53 15.85 16.28
C LEU A 369 5.72 16.80 16.06
N HIS A 370 6.72 16.41 15.27
CA HIS A 370 7.85 17.23 14.91
C HIS A 370 7.43 18.55 14.25
N LYS A 371 6.56 18.50 13.26
CA LYS A 371 6.01 19.69 12.60
C LYS A 371 5.22 20.63 13.53
N ASN A 372 4.80 20.13 14.70
CA ASN A 372 4.15 20.88 15.77
C ASN A 372 5.11 21.27 16.91
N GLY A 373 6.42 21.10 16.77
CA GLY A 373 7.44 21.46 17.79
C GLY A 373 7.44 20.53 19.01
N ARG A 374 6.84 19.35 18.95
CA ARG A 374 6.74 18.38 20.06
C ARG A 374 7.79 17.28 19.91
N ASP A 375 9.06 17.68 19.76
CA ASP A 375 10.15 16.79 19.34
C ASP A 375 10.46 15.64 20.32
N ARG A 376 10.28 15.83 21.63
CA ARG A 376 10.49 14.73 22.61
C ARG A 376 9.47 13.60 22.42
N GLU A 377 8.22 13.95 22.18
CA GLU A 377 7.17 12.97 21.90
C GLU A 377 7.37 12.35 20.50
N ALA A 378 7.78 13.17 19.54
CA ALA A 378 8.10 12.73 18.20
C ALA A 378 9.20 11.66 18.19
N LEU A 379 10.26 11.83 18.98
CA LEU A 379 11.35 10.86 19.06
C LEU A 379 10.86 9.50 19.57
N THR A 380 9.97 9.49 20.58
CA THR A 380 9.39 8.25 21.09
C THR A 380 8.64 7.48 20.01
N GLU A 381 7.87 8.17 19.18
CA GLU A 381 7.11 7.52 18.09
C GLU A 381 8.04 7.12 16.93
N ALA A 382 9.05 7.92 16.60
CA ALA A 382 10.06 7.56 15.60
C ALA A 382 10.87 6.31 16.00
N ASP A 383 11.21 6.16 17.30
CA ASP A 383 11.85 4.95 17.81
C ASP A 383 10.94 3.72 17.68
N ARG A 384 9.62 3.87 17.91
CA ARG A 384 8.64 2.80 17.70
C ARG A 384 8.51 2.41 16.22
N ALA A 385 8.54 3.37 15.30
CA ALA A 385 8.51 3.11 13.87
C ALA A 385 9.70 2.25 13.40
N LEU A 386 10.85 2.37 14.06
CA LEU A 386 12.08 1.65 13.73
C LEU A 386 12.34 0.42 14.63
N ALA A 387 11.50 0.17 15.63
CA ALA A 387 11.74 -0.85 16.67
C ALA A 387 11.84 -2.28 16.13
N LEU A 388 11.17 -2.58 15.00
CA LEU A 388 11.21 -3.89 14.35
C LEU A 388 12.50 -4.14 13.56
N GLY A 389 13.34 -3.11 13.38
CA GLY A 389 14.59 -3.17 12.62
C GLY A 389 14.42 -2.83 11.13
N THR A 390 13.27 -2.31 10.74
CA THR A 390 13.00 -1.93 9.34
C THR A 390 14.06 -0.96 8.80
N ARG A 391 14.50 -1.19 7.56
CA ARG A 391 15.49 -0.36 6.86
C ARG A 391 14.79 0.65 5.95
N ASN A 392 14.02 1.55 6.54
CA ASN A 392 13.31 2.59 5.83
C ASN A 392 14.09 3.92 5.90
N ALA A 393 14.54 4.42 4.75
CA ALA A 393 15.31 5.65 4.66
C ALA A 393 14.50 6.89 5.10
N LEU A 394 13.20 6.95 4.80
CA LEU A 394 12.32 8.05 5.20
C LEU A 394 12.13 8.09 6.71
N PHE A 395 11.84 6.97 7.35
CA PHE A 395 11.70 6.88 8.82
C PHE A 395 13.01 7.29 9.52
N THR A 396 14.14 6.82 8.99
CA THR A 396 15.47 7.17 9.50
C THR A 396 15.74 8.67 9.35
N TYR A 397 15.33 9.28 8.23
CA TYR A 397 15.40 10.72 8.01
C TYR A 397 14.51 11.48 9.00
N HIS A 398 13.24 11.12 9.16
CA HIS A 398 12.34 11.78 10.11
C HIS A 398 12.93 11.76 11.52
N ARG A 399 13.39 10.60 12.00
CA ARG A 399 14.05 10.48 13.29
C ARG A 399 15.30 11.37 13.39
N ALA A 400 16.12 11.44 12.35
CA ALA A 400 17.32 12.25 12.35
C ALA A 400 17.01 13.76 12.41
N MET A 401 15.95 14.22 11.75
CA MET A 401 15.49 15.61 11.81
C MET A 401 14.94 15.97 13.20
N ILE A 402 14.23 15.06 13.83
CA ILE A 402 13.76 15.20 15.21
C ILE A 402 14.94 15.33 16.16
N LEU A 403 15.95 14.48 16.04
CA LEU A 403 17.19 14.55 16.84
C LEU A 403 17.95 15.85 16.61
N LYS A 404 18.02 16.35 15.36
CA LYS A 404 18.59 17.65 15.03
C LYS A 404 17.88 18.77 15.79
N SER A 405 16.55 18.75 15.83
CA SER A 405 15.71 19.73 16.53
C SER A 405 15.93 19.70 18.06
N LEU A 406 16.12 18.50 18.60
CA LEU A 406 16.45 18.30 20.03
C LEU A 406 17.89 18.68 20.40
N GLY A 407 18.73 19.01 19.42
CA GLY A 407 20.11 19.41 19.62
C GLY A 407 21.13 18.26 19.68
N ASP A 408 20.68 17.01 19.52
CA ASP A 408 21.59 15.85 19.40
C ASP A 408 22.17 15.78 17.96
N LYS A 409 23.14 16.65 17.72
CA LYS A 409 23.80 16.79 16.41
C LYS A 409 24.56 15.53 15.98
N ALA A 410 25.11 14.77 16.92
CA ALA A 410 25.88 13.57 16.65
C ALA A 410 24.96 12.45 16.14
N ALA A 411 23.88 12.16 16.86
CA ALA A 411 22.89 11.17 16.44
C ALA A 411 22.16 11.59 15.15
N ALA A 412 21.82 12.88 15.01
CA ALA A 412 21.21 13.42 13.79
C ALA A 412 22.11 13.20 12.56
N ARG A 413 23.41 13.52 12.65
CA ARG A 413 24.40 13.30 11.58
C ARG A 413 24.47 11.82 11.20
N THR A 414 24.56 10.94 12.20
CA THR A 414 24.58 9.48 11.96
C THR A 414 23.32 9.01 11.26
N GLY A 415 22.16 9.45 11.72
CA GLY A 415 20.85 9.10 11.11
C GLY A 415 20.73 9.59 9.67
N LEU A 416 21.12 10.83 9.37
CA LEU A 416 21.10 11.37 8.01
C LEU A 416 22.05 10.61 7.06
N ARG A 417 23.26 10.25 7.53
CA ARG A 417 24.16 9.40 6.76
C ARG A 417 23.58 8.02 6.49
N THR A 418 22.96 7.41 7.50
CA THR A 418 22.29 6.10 7.37
C THR A 418 21.12 6.17 6.37
N ALA A 419 20.27 7.20 6.45
CA ALA A 419 19.16 7.36 5.51
C ALA A 419 19.64 7.49 4.06
N LEU A 420 20.63 8.36 3.82
CA LEU A 420 21.20 8.57 2.49
C LEU A 420 22.02 7.37 1.98
N ALA A 421 22.64 6.60 2.87
CA ALA A 421 23.32 5.36 2.51
C ALA A 421 22.35 4.22 2.20
N THR A 422 21.19 4.18 2.87
CA THR A 422 20.14 3.20 2.58
C THR A 422 19.51 3.47 1.20
N ASN A 423 19.11 4.72 0.95
CA ASN A 423 18.64 5.15 -0.36
C ASN A 423 18.88 6.66 -0.53
N PRO A 424 19.80 7.09 -1.41
CA PRO A 424 20.08 8.52 -1.63
C PRO A 424 18.94 9.28 -2.34
N HIS A 425 17.91 8.57 -2.82
CA HIS A 425 16.77 9.08 -3.59
C HIS A 425 15.41 8.70 -2.99
N PHE A 426 15.35 8.45 -1.68
CA PHE A 426 14.17 7.91 -1.00
C PHE A 426 12.90 8.78 -1.15
N SER A 427 13.04 10.08 -1.39
CA SER A 427 11.95 11.02 -1.64
C SER A 427 12.44 12.20 -2.47
N PRO A 428 11.70 12.66 -3.49
CA PRO A 428 12.06 13.88 -4.23
C PRO A 428 12.00 15.13 -3.36
N LEU A 429 11.17 15.15 -2.32
CA LEU A 429 11.05 16.23 -1.34
C LEU A 429 12.15 16.16 -0.27
N HIS A 430 12.29 15.01 0.41
CA HIS A 430 13.06 14.92 1.64
C HIS A 430 14.54 14.56 1.43
N ALA A 431 14.93 13.85 0.37
CA ALA A 431 16.33 13.51 0.16
C ALA A 431 17.22 14.72 -0.09
N PRO A 432 16.80 15.78 -0.81
CA PRO A 432 17.56 17.03 -0.89
C PRO A 432 17.70 17.74 0.48
N LEU A 433 16.63 17.74 1.29
CA LEU A 433 16.64 18.31 2.64
C LEU A 433 17.57 17.55 3.58
N ALA A 434 17.64 16.22 3.46
CA ALA A 434 18.57 15.38 4.23
C ALA A 434 20.04 15.74 3.89
N ARG A 435 20.35 15.90 2.61
CA ARG A 435 21.71 16.33 2.17
C ARG A 435 22.07 17.72 2.69
N ALA A 436 21.14 18.67 2.64
CA ALA A 436 21.35 20.03 3.14
C ALA A 436 21.56 20.04 4.66
N ALA A 437 20.73 19.31 5.42
CA ALA A 437 20.86 19.19 6.87
C ALA A 437 22.19 18.52 7.27
N LEU A 438 22.61 17.49 6.56
CA LEU A 438 23.89 16.82 6.82
C LEU A 438 25.07 17.78 6.57
N LYS A 439 25.06 18.50 5.46
CA LYS A 439 26.10 19.52 5.14
C LYS A 439 26.18 20.60 6.22
N GLU A 440 25.04 21.10 6.71
CA GLU A 440 25.01 22.07 7.83
C GLU A 440 25.64 21.52 9.10
N LEU A 441 25.33 20.26 9.45
CA LEU A 441 25.87 19.61 10.65
C LEU A 441 27.37 19.33 10.54
N ASP A 442 27.88 19.00 9.35
CA ASP A 442 29.31 18.77 9.11
C ASP A 442 30.10 20.09 9.21
N GLN A 443 29.61 21.19 8.61
CA GLN A 443 30.26 22.50 8.68
C GLN A 443 30.36 23.08 10.10
N ARG A 444 29.35 22.87 10.92
CA ARG A 444 29.35 23.35 12.31
C ARG A 444 30.17 22.45 13.26
N GLY A 445 30.50 21.22 12.84
CA GLY A 445 31.40 20.33 13.56
C GLY A 445 32.86 20.70 13.45
N ASP A 446 33.28 21.14 12.27
CA ASP A 446 34.67 21.51 11.99
C ASP A 446 35.05 22.88 12.57
N GLY A 447 34.08 23.77 12.84
CA GLY A 447 34.35 25.08 13.45
C GLY A 447 34.59 25.08 14.96
N ALA A 448 34.40 23.97 15.66
CA ALA A 448 34.59 23.86 17.10
C ALA A 448 36.01 23.43 17.50
N GLY A 449 36.90 23.23 16.54
CA GLY A 449 38.27 22.71 16.74
C GLY A 449 39.41 23.69 16.44
N ALA A 450 39.12 25.00 16.23
CA ALA A 450 40.22 25.97 16.13
C ALA A 450 40.72 26.30 17.53
N PRO A 451 41.97 25.98 17.92
CA PRO A 451 42.51 26.43 19.17
C PRO A 451 42.65 27.96 19.11
N VAL A 452 42.02 28.65 20.08
CA VAL A 452 42.36 30.05 20.38
C VAL A 452 43.82 29.99 20.86
N GLY A 453 44.72 30.23 19.93
CA GLY A 453 46.14 30.34 20.19
C GLY A 453 46.44 31.59 21.05
N ALA A 454 47.26 31.37 22.00
CA ALA A 454 47.78 32.25 23.03
C ALA A 454 48.35 33.60 22.50
#